data_2767e2ba8854efe96f880e850fce59ad
#
_entry.id   2767e2ba8854efe96f880e850fce59ad
#
_cell.length_a   1.000
_cell.length_b   1.000
_cell.length_c   1.000
_cell.angle_alpha   90.00
_cell.angle_beta   90.00
_cell.angle_gamma   90.00
#
_symmetry.space_group_name_H-M   'P 1'
#
loop_
_entity.id
_entity.type
_entity.pdbx_description
1 polymer ?
#
loop_
_entity_poly.entity_id
_entity_poly.type
_entity_poly.pdbx_seq_one_letter_code
_entity_poly.pdbx_strand_id
1 'polypeptide(L)'
;MTTKKKLLQLWILLLTSSTVFANVTIVIDDVAVNGYTEDIIVPITLINPTQTVGGFQFDLIALPNLVTLFDATPLDEDNYSADFNILDDGSNRIVFYSNSGDGFSIGGDEIVLNLHFNGENVLSALIALSAYDLTVSDEDGNLISGEMIDGSITIGNVVSVSASSDTGDVSENVYIDISIENSGLVGGLQFDIFDTPNYLDVTSFSTTERSTGFTIDYNELENGVTRVIMYNAENENIQSGTGPIANM
;
A
#
# COMPACT_ATOMS: atom_id res chain seq x y z
N MET A 1 -41.47 57.66 -32.29
CA MET A 1 -40.97 56.32 -32.64
C MET A 1 -39.79 56.03 -31.68
N THR A 2 -40.08 55.42 -30.53
CA THR A 2 -39.15 55.26 -29.41
C THR A 2 -38.73 53.80 -29.30
N THR A 3 -37.50 53.52 -29.66
CA THR A 3 -36.91 52.18 -29.63
C THR A 3 -36.52 51.83 -28.18
N LYS A 4 -37.23 50.89 -27.56
CA LYS A 4 -36.84 50.35 -26.25
C LYS A 4 -35.66 49.36 -26.42
N LYS A 5 -34.50 49.71 -25.91
CA LYS A 5 -33.37 48.80 -25.73
C LYS A 5 -33.72 47.85 -24.57
N LYS A 6 -33.89 46.54 -24.86
CA LYS A 6 -33.94 45.49 -23.83
C LYS A 6 -32.52 45.21 -23.34
N LEU A 7 -32.26 45.51 -22.11
CA LEU A 7 -31.03 45.11 -21.39
C LEU A 7 -31.19 43.66 -21.00
N LEU A 8 -30.41 42.78 -21.62
CA LEU A 8 -30.29 41.38 -21.24
C LEU A 8 -29.32 41.28 -20.08
N GLN A 9 -29.82 41.10 -18.85
CA GLN A 9 -29.00 40.80 -17.71
C GLN A 9 -28.61 39.33 -17.76
N LEU A 10 -27.33 39.07 -18.09
CA LEU A 10 -26.71 37.74 -18.01
C LEU A 10 -26.35 37.48 -16.54
N TRP A 11 -27.12 36.64 -15.86
CA TRP A 11 -26.74 36.11 -14.54
C TRP A 11 -25.70 35.01 -14.76
N ILE A 12 -24.42 35.33 -14.51
CA ILE A 12 -23.37 34.33 -14.40
C ILE A 12 -23.53 33.71 -13.03
N LEU A 13 -24.10 32.50 -13.00
CA LEU A 13 -24.10 31.65 -11.82
C LEU A 13 -22.67 31.13 -11.62
N LEU A 14 -21.90 31.77 -10.76
CA LEU A 14 -20.60 31.27 -10.32
C LEU A 14 -20.88 30.06 -9.43
N LEU A 15 -20.80 28.85 -9.99
CA LEU A 15 -20.67 27.63 -9.22
C LEU A 15 -19.27 27.62 -8.62
N THR A 16 -19.12 28.17 -7.42
CA THR A 16 -17.98 27.88 -6.58
C THR A 16 -18.12 26.44 -6.12
N SER A 17 -17.40 25.52 -6.77
CA SER A 17 -17.14 24.21 -6.17
C SER A 17 -16.31 24.46 -4.92
N SER A 18 -16.96 24.54 -3.77
CA SER A 18 -16.24 24.40 -2.50
C SER A 18 -15.68 22.99 -2.49
N THR A 19 -14.38 22.85 -2.67
CA THR A 19 -13.67 21.65 -2.24
C THR A 19 -13.85 21.59 -0.74
N VAL A 20 -14.72 20.71 -0.28
CA VAL A 20 -14.81 20.37 1.14
C VAL A 20 -13.54 19.57 1.41
N PHE A 21 -12.55 20.19 1.99
CA PHE A 21 -11.42 19.45 2.57
C PHE A 21 -11.95 18.67 3.77
N ALA A 22 -11.52 17.44 3.91
CA ALA A 22 -11.77 16.69 5.13
C ALA A 22 -11.23 17.48 6.32
N ASN A 23 -12.03 17.57 7.39
CA ASN A 23 -11.59 18.28 8.58
C ASN A 23 -10.61 17.45 9.40
N VAL A 24 -10.65 16.13 9.20
CA VAL A 24 -9.87 15.11 9.91
C VAL A 24 -9.36 14.10 8.90
N THR A 25 -8.09 13.76 9.00
CA THR A 25 -7.51 12.66 8.23
C THR A 25 -7.00 11.60 9.21
N ILE A 26 -7.38 10.34 8.98
CA ILE A 26 -6.91 9.19 9.74
C ILE A 26 -6.00 8.37 8.83
N VAL A 27 -4.78 8.14 9.26
CA VAL A 27 -3.75 7.42 8.49
C VAL A 27 -3.47 6.08 9.16
N ILE A 28 -3.54 5.02 8.40
CA ILE A 28 -2.98 3.72 8.78
C ILE A 28 -1.54 3.72 8.32
N ASP A 29 -0.59 3.57 9.24
CA ASP A 29 0.82 3.66 8.89
C ASP A 29 1.31 2.41 8.15
N ASP A 30 2.31 2.59 7.29
CA ASP A 30 3.06 1.49 6.68
C ASP A 30 4.07 0.95 7.68
N VAL A 31 4.09 -0.36 7.87
CA VAL A 31 5.05 -1.02 8.77
C VAL A 31 5.81 -2.14 8.08
N ALA A 32 7.06 -2.37 8.51
CA ALA A 32 7.89 -3.47 8.04
C ALA A 32 8.44 -4.25 9.23
N VAL A 33 8.25 -5.58 9.20
CA VAL A 33 8.69 -6.49 10.27
C VAL A 33 9.38 -7.73 9.68
N ASN A 34 10.07 -8.47 10.53
CA ASN A 34 10.62 -9.77 10.15
C ASN A 34 9.51 -10.82 9.99
N GLY A 35 9.80 -11.91 9.27
CA GLY A 35 8.88 -13.05 9.22
C GLY A 35 8.67 -13.70 10.60
N TYR A 36 7.53 -14.36 10.77
CA TYR A 36 7.12 -15.03 12.02
C TYR A 36 7.01 -14.09 13.23
N THR A 37 6.58 -12.86 13.02
CA THR A 37 6.34 -11.88 14.10
C THR A 37 4.97 -12.12 14.73
N GLU A 38 4.96 -12.35 16.05
CA GLU A 38 3.73 -12.62 16.81
C GLU A 38 2.89 -11.36 17.07
N ASP A 39 3.55 -10.19 17.22
CA ASP A 39 2.89 -8.91 17.46
C ASP A 39 3.45 -7.87 16.47
N ILE A 40 2.64 -7.54 15.48
CA ILE A 40 2.92 -6.51 14.49
C ILE A 40 2.10 -5.29 14.86
N ILE A 41 2.78 -4.24 15.29
CA ILE A 41 2.13 -3.00 15.72
C ILE A 41 2.01 -2.06 14.53
N VAL A 42 0.76 -1.71 14.18
CA VAL A 42 0.43 -0.75 13.13
C VAL A 42 -0.15 0.50 13.77
N PRO A 43 0.57 1.62 13.77
CA PRO A 43 0.07 2.87 14.31
C PRO A 43 -1.07 3.45 13.46
N ILE A 44 -2.02 4.09 14.12
CA ILE A 44 -3.05 4.92 13.53
C ILE A 44 -2.76 6.36 13.90
N THR A 45 -2.44 7.16 12.90
CA THR A 45 -2.15 8.59 13.06
C THR A 45 -3.38 9.43 12.77
N LEU A 46 -3.73 10.31 13.68
CA LEU A 46 -4.78 11.31 13.53
C LEU A 46 -4.16 12.64 13.12
N ILE A 47 -4.59 13.15 11.98
CA ILE A 47 -4.28 14.51 11.53
C ILE A 47 -5.54 15.35 11.72
N ASN A 48 -5.50 16.25 12.69
CA ASN A 48 -6.67 17.04 13.08
C ASN A 48 -6.39 18.55 13.00
N PRO A 49 -6.54 19.16 11.83
CA PRO A 49 -6.13 20.54 11.62
C PRO A 49 -7.09 21.60 12.20
N THR A 50 -8.38 21.30 12.41
CA THR A 50 -9.37 22.36 12.59
C THR A 50 -10.45 22.14 13.67
N GLN A 51 -10.67 20.92 14.13
CA GLN A 51 -11.74 20.59 15.08
C GLN A 51 -11.29 19.57 16.12
N THR A 52 -11.94 19.58 17.29
CA THR A 52 -11.76 18.52 18.29
C THR A 52 -12.42 17.24 17.80
N VAL A 53 -11.74 16.10 17.90
CA VAL A 53 -12.25 14.78 17.55
C VAL A 53 -12.62 14.04 18.82
N GLY A 54 -13.89 13.72 19.01
CA GLY A 54 -14.39 12.93 20.15
C GLY A 54 -14.20 11.43 19.96
N GLY A 55 -14.24 10.97 18.70
CA GLY A 55 -14.02 9.58 18.35
C GLY A 55 -14.19 9.30 16.87
N PHE A 56 -13.79 8.10 16.48
CA PHE A 56 -13.97 7.62 15.11
C PHE A 56 -14.22 6.11 15.07
N GLN A 57 -14.82 5.66 13.97
CA GLN A 57 -15.04 4.27 13.65
C GLN A 57 -14.73 4.03 12.20
N PHE A 58 -14.14 2.88 11.87
CA PHE A 58 -13.94 2.42 10.49
C PHE A 58 -13.90 0.89 10.43
N ASP A 59 -14.12 0.34 9.26
CA ASP A 59 -13.96 -1.07 8.96
C ASP A 59 -12.65 -1.29 8.23
N LEU A 60 -11.88 -2.31 8.65
CA LEU A 60 -10.53 -2.61 8.16
C LEU A 60 -10.47 -4.03 7.60
N ILE A 61 -9.91 -4.17 6.40
CA ILE A 61 -9.58 -5.45 5.80
C ILE A 61 -8.09 -5.54 5.48
N ALA A 62 -7.48 -6.69 5.80
CA ALA A 62 -6.11 -7.01 5.43
C ALA A 62 -6.09 -7.98 4.23
N LEU A 63 -5.43 -7.59 3.13
CA LEU A 63 -5.37 -8.38 1.90
C LEU A 63 -3.92 -8.56 1.40
N PRO A 64 -3.46 -9.81 1.17
CA PRO A 64 -4.14 -11.07 1.48
C PRO A 64 -4.36 -11.27 2.98
N ASN A 65 -5.39 -12.06 3.36
CA ASN A 65 -5.73 -12.35 4.75
C ASN A 65 -4.72 -13.35 5.37
N LEU A 66 -3.53 -12.85 5.70
CA LEU A 66 -2.42 -13.62 6.26
C LEU A 66 -2.09 -13.22 7.70
N VAL A 67 -2.65 -12.12 8.18
CA VAL A 67 -2.49 -11.63 9.55
C VAL A 67 -3.85 -11.50 10.22
N THR A 68 -3.88 -11.61 11.54
CA THR A 68 -5.11 -11.52 12.32
C THR A 68 -4.98 -10.38 13.32
N LEU A 69 -5.90 -9.43 13.28
CA LEU A 69 -6.03 -8.41 14.32
C LEU A 69 -6.47 -9.08 15.63
N PHE A 70 -5.74 -8.86 16.72
CA PHE A 70 -6.06 -9.45 18.01
C PHE A 70 -6.20 -8.42 19.14
N ASP A 71 -5.71 -7.19 18.95
CA ASP A 71 -5.87 -6.11 19.91
C ASP A 71 -5.84 -4.73 19.23
N ALA A 72 -6.41 -3.73 19.93
CA ALA A 72 -6.43 -2.33 19.53
C ALA A 72 -6.23 -1.47 20.78
N THR A 73 -5.05 -0.85 20.92
CA THR A 73 -4.62 -0.20 22.17
C THR A 73 -4.45 1.30 21.96
N PRO A 74 -5.23 2.17 22.64
CA PRO A 74 -4.97 3.62 22.65
C PRO A 74 -3.59 3.94 23.21
N LEU A 75 -2.94 5.01 22.73
CA LEU A 75 -1.68 5.47 23.32
C LEU A 75 -1.87 6.12 24.68
N ASP A 76 -3.04 6.65 24.94
CA ASP A 76 -3.45 7.24 26.23
C ASP A 76 -4.71 6.52 26.75
N GLU A 77 -4.50 5.37 27.39
CA GLU A 77 -5.56 4.50 27.91
C GLU A 77 -6.35 5.14 29.08
N ASP A 78 -5.79 6.13 29.74
CA ASP A 78 -6.47 6.83 30.83
C ASP A 78 -7.63 7.69 30.29
N ASN A 79 -7.45 8.28 29.11
CA ASN A 79 -8.39 9.22 28.50
C ASN A 79 -9.18 8.65 27.33
N TYR A 80 -8.71 7.56 26.69
CA TYR A 80 -9.32 7.00 25.48
C TYR A 80 -9.49 5.49 25.59
N SER A 81 -10.46 4.98 24.87
CA SER A 81 -10.72 3.55 24.71
C SER A 81 -10.78 3.17 23.25
N ALA A 82 -10.39 1.95 22.97
CA ALA A 82 -10.57 1.33 21.67
C ALA A 82 -11.18 -0.05 21.82
N ASP A 83 -12.05 -0.40 20.88
CA ASP A 83 -12.65 -1.71 20.76
C ASP A 83 -12.57 -2.16 19.30
N PHE A 84 -12.54 -3.47 19.05
CA PHE A 84 -12.72 -4.00 17.71
C PHE A 84 -13.65 -5.20 17.71
N ASN A 85 -14.30 -5.44 16.57
CA ASN A 85 -15.18 -6.58 16.37
C ASN A 85 -15.05 -7.12 14.94
N ILE A 86 -14.98 -8.44 14.80
CA ILE A 86 -14.93 -9.10 13.49
C ILE A 86 -16.34 -9.16 12.92
N LEU A 87 -16.51 -8.64 11.70
CA LEU A 87 -17.77 -8.64 10.98
C LEU A 87 -17.98 -9.93 10.18
N ASP A 88 -19.20 -10.16 9.70
CA ASP A 88 -19.59 -11.37 8.95
C ASP A 88 -18.82 -11.51 7.61
N ASP A 89 -18.32 -10.42 7.05
CA ASP A 89 -17.51 -10.39 5.82
C ASP A 89 -16.02 -10.63 6.06
N GLY A 90 -15.62 -10.78 7.34
CA GLY A 90 -14.24 -11.00 7.75
C GLY A 90 -13.42 -9.72 7.95
N SER A 91 -14.01 -8.54 7.77
CA SER A 91 -13.39 -7.27 8.15
C SER A 91 -13.44 -7.05 9.66
N ASN A 92 -12.63 -6.11 10.16
CA ASN A 92 -12.60 -5.72 11.56
C ASN A 92 -13.16 -4.30 11.69
N ARG A 93 -14.24 -4.12 12.45
CA ARG A 93 -14.71 -2.80 12.84
C ARG A 93 -13.93 -2.31 14.03
N ILE A 94 -13.24 -1.19 13.89
CA ILE A 94 -12.47 -0.53 14.93
C ILE A 94 -13.28 0.69 15.38
N VAL A 95 -13.39 0.86 16.69
CA VAL A 95 -14.04 2.03 17.33
C VAL A 95 -13.06 2.62 18.33
N PHE A 96 -12.82 3.91 18.23
CA PHE A 96 -11.95 4.67 19.13
C PHE A 96 -12.71 5.89 19.65
N TYR A 97 -12.67 6.14 20.97
CA TYR A 97 -13.45 7.21 21.60
C TYR A 97 -12.83 7.74 22.89
N SER A 98 -13.16 8.99 23.22
CA SER A 98 -12.79 9.62 24.49
C SER A 98 -13.64 9.09 25.64
N ASN A 99 -13.00 8.77 26.78
CA ASN A 99 -13.66 8.31 28.00
C ASN A 99 -14.33 9.46 28.76
N SER A 100 -13.79 10.68 28.67
CA SER A 100 -14.27 11.87 29.38
C SER A 100 -15.25 12.70 28.55
N GLY A 101 -15.31 12.50 27.26
CA GLY A 101 -15.98 13.38 26.30
C GLY A 101 -15.13 14.58 25.87
N ASP A 102 -13.94 14.76 26.45
CA ASP A 102 -12.97 15.75 25.96
C ASP A 102 -12.29 15.15 24.73
N GLY A 103 -12.46 15.73 23.58
CA GLY A 103 -11.87 15.22 22.34
C GLY A 103 -10.36 15.47 22.25
N PHE A 104 -9.71 14.89 21.23
CA PHE A 104 -8.33 15.20 20.88
C PHE A 104 -8.19 16.69 20.59
N SER A 105 -7.17 17.30 21.18
CA SER A 105 -6.86 18.69 20.95
C SER A 105 -6.32 18.90 19.52
N ILE A 106 -6.66 20.02 18.97
CA ILE A 106 -6.34 20.48 17.64
C ILE A 106 -4.83 20.74 17.50
N GLY A 107 -4.24 20.35 16.37
CA GLY A 107 -3.02 20.99 15.91
C GLY A 107 -1.77 20.15 15.81
N GLY A 108 -1.86 18.91 15.38
CA GLY A 108 -0.69 18.11 15.06
C GLY A 108 -1.03 16.75 14.46
N ASP A 109 -0.02 16.12 13.91
CA ASP A 109 -0.07 14.71 13.53
C ASP A 109 0.27 13.93 14.79
N GLU A 110 -0.64 13.11 15.29
CA GLU A 110 -0.46 12.34 16.52
C GLU A 110 -0.89 10.90 16.33
N ILE A 111 -0.02 9.95 16.72
CA ILE A 111 -0.41 8.54 16.82
C ILE A 111 -1.35 8.43 18.01
N VAL A 112 -2.55 7.91 17.77
CA VAL A 112 -3.61 7.83 18.78
C VAL A 112 -3.94 6.41 19.21
N LEU A 113 -3.67 5.44 18.32
CA LEU A 113 -4.06 4.04 18.48
C LEU A 113 -3.01 3.15 17.85
N ASN A 114 -2.73 2.01 18.47
CA ASN A 114 -1.98 0.91 17.88
C ASN A 114 -2.93 -0.26 17.59
N LEU A 115 -2.86 -0.78 16.37
CA LEU A 115 -3.50 -2.05 16.01
C LEU A 115 -2.45 -3.16 16.08
N HIS A 116 -2.79 -4.27 16.74
CA HIS A 116 -1.90 -5.40 16.97
C HIS A 116 -2.30 -6.60 16.12
N PHE A 117 -1.43 -7.01 15.20
CA PHE A 117 -1.68 -8.14 14.31
C PHE A 117 -0.74 -9.31 14.61
N ASN A 118 -1.31 -10.52 14.60
CA ASN A 118 -0.52 -11.74 14.64
C ASN A 118 -0.10 -12.17 13.23
N GLY A 119 1.21 -12.33 13.00
CA GLY A 119 1.85 -12.80 11.78
C GLY A 119 2.79 -14.00 12.01
N GLU A 120 2.64 -14.73 13.11
CA GLU A 120 3.56 -15.82 13.53
C GLU A 120 3.74 -16.94 12.49
N ASN A 121 2.79 -17.11 11.58
CA ASN A 121 2.84 -18.13 10.54
C ASN A 121 3.24 -17.57 9.16
N VAL A 122 3.67 -16.30 9.09
CA VAL A 122 3.99 -15.62 7.84
C VAL A 122 5.50 -15.36 7.76
N LEU A 123 6.16 -15.98 6.78
CA LEU A 123 7.58 -15.77 6.52
C LEU A 123 7.82 -14.49 5.73
N SER A 124 7.04 -14.26 4.69
CA SER A 124 7.17 -13.11 3.80
C SER A 124 5.83 -12.79 3.13
N ALA A 125 5.41 -11.53 3.20
CA ALA A 125 4.20 -11.04 2.54
C ALA A 125 4.22 -9.50 2.45
N LEU A 126 3.50 -8.97 1.46
CA LEU A 126 3.01 -7.60 1.44
C LEU A 126 1.50 -7.66 1.61
N ILE A 127 0.98 -7.01 2.64
CA ILE A 127 -0.43 -7.03 3.03
C ILE A 127 -0.94 -5.59 2.99
N ALA A 128 -1.89 -5.31 2.11
CA ALA A 128 -2.59 -4.04 2.09
C ALA A 128 -3.59 -3.99 3.26
N LEU A 129 -3.62 -2.88 3.96
CA LEU A 129 -4.59 -2.55 5.00
C LEU A 129 -5.53 -1.49 4.43
N SER A 130 -6.72 -1.91 4.02
CA SER A 130 -7.70 -1.01 3.41
C SER A 130 -8.86 -0.75 4.35
N ALA A 131 -9.14 0.54 4.57
CA ALA A 131 -10.20 0.99 5.46
C ALA A 131 -11.38 1.59 4.69
N TYR A 132 -12.58 1.42 5.22
CA TYR A 132 -13.82 1.92 4.65
C TYR A 132 -14.85 2.19 5.76
N ASP A 133 -16.01 2.72 5.39
CA ASP A 133 -17.11 3.07 6.31
C ASP A 133 -16.69 3.98 7.48
N LEU A 134 -15.81 4.95 7.19
CA LEU A 134 -15.33 5.91 8.18
C LEU A 134 -16.49 6.77 8.72
N THR A 135 -16.58 6.84 10.04
CA THR A 135 -17.41 7.80 10.77
C THR A 135 -16.55 8.52 11.80
N VAL A 136 -16.59 9.84 11.81
CA VAL A 136 -15.86 10.68 12.78
C VAL A 136 -16.85 11.59 13.48
N SER A 137 -16.69 11.79 14.80
CA SER A 137 -17.48 12.71 15.60
C SER A 137 -16.60 13.72 16.33
N ASP A 138 -17.17 14.89 16.58
CA ASP A 138 -16.60 15.87 17.51
C ASP A 138 -16.84 15.47 18.98
N GLU A 139 -16.39 16.32 19.93
CA GLU A 139 -16.56 16.12 21.38
C GLU A 139 -18.02 16.11 21.83
N ASP A 140 -18.92 16.75 21.08
CA ASP A 140 -20.35 16.78 21.34
C ASP A 140 -21.11 15.59 20.71
N GLY A 141 -20.40 14.72 19.96
CA GLY A 141 -20.96 13.58 19.23
C GLY A 141 -21.61 13.94 17.88
N ASN A 142 -21.39 15.15 17.36
CA ASN A 142 -21.85 15.50 16.03
C ASN A 142 -20.91 14.92 14.97
N LEU A 143 -21.49 14.47 13.85
CA LEU A 143 -20.70 13.95 12.73
C LEU A 143 -19.89 15.07 12.07
N ILE A 144 -18.61 14.80 11.85
CA ILE A 144 -17.70 15.68 11.12
C ILE A 144 -17.11 14.97 9.90
N SER A 145 -16.63 15.75 8.92
CA SER A 145 -16.03 15.20 7.71
C SER A 145 -14.65 14.64 8.01
N GLY A 146 -14.41 13.38 7.62
CA GLY A 146 -13.12 12.71 7.72
C GLY A 146 -12.75 11.99 6.43
N GLU A 147 -11.47 11.67 6.28
CA GLU A 147 -10.94 10.79 5.25
C GLU A 147 -9.98 9.77 5.86
N MET A 148 -9.83 8.61 5.19
CA MET A 148 -8.87 7.57 5.56
C MET A 148 -7.77 7.50 4.51
N ILE A 149 -6.55 7.24 4.98
CA ILE A 149 -5.42 6.84 4.15
C ILE A 149 -5.05 5.42 4.54
N ASP A 150 -5.11 4.53 3.55
CA ASP A 150 -4.77 3.12 3.69
C ASP A 150 -3.28 2.92 3.99
N GLY A 151 -2.94 1.82 4.65
CA GLY A 151 -1.57 1.46 4.97
C GLY A 151 -1.20 0.06 4.51
N SER A 152 -0.04 -0.41 4.95
CA SER A 152 0.42 -1.76 4.62
C SER A 152 1.30 -2.39 5.70
N ILE A 153 1.33 -3.74 5.72
CA ILE A 153 2.29 -4.52 6.49
C ILE A 153 3.21 -5.25 5.50
N THR A 154 4.51 -4.95 5.57
CA THR A 154 5.54 -5.72 4.88
C THR A 154 6.18 -6.69 5.87
N ILE A 155 6.03 -7.99 5.63
CA ILE A 155 6.63 -9.05 6.46
C ILE A 155 7.81 -9.68 5.72
N GLY A 156 8.97 -9.75 6.37
CA GLY A 156 10.17 -10.34 5.82
C GLY A 156 10.69 -9.62 4.58
N ASN A 157 11.37 -10.36 3.71
CA ASN A 157 11.91 -9.83 2.46
C ASN A 157 10.89 -10.01 1.33
N VAL A 158 10.31 -8.93 0.87
CA VAL A 158 9.43 -8.92 -0.30
C VAL A 158 10.26 -8.60 -1.54
N VAL A 159 10.07 -9.40 -2.60
CA VAL A 159 10.70 -9.18 -3.90
C VAL A 159 9.61 -9.08 -4.95
N SER A 160 9.55 -7.94 -5.61
CA SER A 160 8.73 -7.74 -6.82
C SER A 160 9.60 -7.89 -8.05
N VAL A 161 9.12 -8.61 -9.06
CA VAL A 161 9.80 -8.77 -10.35
C VAL A 161 8.97 -8.11 -11.43
N SER A 162 9.59 -7.32 -12.29
CA SER A 162 8.94 -6.65 -13.41
C SER A 162 9.78 -6.75 -14.68
N ALA A 163 9.11 -6.69 -15.84
CA ALA A 163 9.75 -6.60 -17.14
C ALA A 163 9.43 -5.24 -17.77
N SER A 164 10.42 -4.63 -18.45
CA SER A 164 10.19 -3.45 -19.28
C SER A 164 9.38 -3.81 -20.54
N SER A 165 9.00 -2.80 -21.30
CA SER A 165 8.42 -2.98 -22.64
C SER A 165 9.36 -2.39 -23.69
N ASP A 166 9.43 -3.05 -24.85
CA ASP A 166 10.13 -2.57 -26.01
C ASP A 166 9.30 -2.84 -27.27
N THR A 167 9.67 -2.21 -28.40
CA THR A 167 8.99 -2.35 -29.68
C THR A 167 10.04 -2.48 -30.79
N GLY A 168 9.80 -3.39 -31.74
CA GLY A 168 10.66 -3.60 -32.90
C GLY A 168 9.86 -3.99 -34.13
N ASP A 169 10.49 -3.91 -35.31
CA ASP A 169 9.93 -4.41 -36.56
C ASP A 169 10.14 -5.94 -36.67
N VAL A 170 9.46 -6.54 -37.65
CA VAL A 170 9.57 -7.98 -37.88
C VAL A 170 11.03 -8.36 -38.19
N SER A 171 11.54 -9.34 -37.44
CA SER A 171 12.92 -9.83 -37.48
C SER A 171 13.97 -8.91 -36.85
N GLU A 172 13.56 -7.92 -36.08
CA GLU A 172 14.44 -7.17 -35.21
C GLU A 172 14.48 -7.77 -33.81
N ASN A 173 15.58 -7.53 -33.08
CA ASN A 173 15.65 -7.86 -31.68
C ASN A 173 14.99 -6.74 -30.86
N VAL A 174 14.25 -7.13 -29.84
CA VAL A 174 13.77 -6.25 -28.78
C VAL A 174 14.56 -6.51 -27.51
N TYR A 175 14.68 -5.49 -26.66
CA TYR A 175 15.47 -5.57 -25.44
C TYR A 175 14.58 -5.31 -24.22
N ILE A 176 14.53 -6.29 -23.34
CA ILE A 176 13.68 -6.24 -22.15
C ILE A 176 14.55 -6.27 -20.90
N ASP A 177 14.39 -5.27 -20.05
CA ASP A 177 15.00 -5.24 -18.73
C ASP A 177 14.13 -6.02 -17.76
N ILE A 178 14.72 -6.98 -17.06
CA ILE A 178 14.11 -7.64 -15.91
C ILE A 178 14.60 -6.92 -14.66
N SER A 179 13.69 -6.27 -13.98
CA SER A 179 13.96 -5.48 -12.78
C SER A 179 13.39 -6.16 -11.55
N ILE A 180 14.05 -5.97 -10.40
CA ILE A 180 13.49 -6.30 -9.10
C ILE A 180 13.44 -5.06 -8.21
N GLU A 181 12.45 -5.05 -7.35
CA GLU A 181 12.39 -4.24 -6.16
C GLU A 181 12.43 -5.17 -4.95
N ASN A 182 13.42 -5.03 -4.09
CA ASN A 182 13.64 -5.89 -2.93
C ASN A 182 14.01 -5.10 -1.70
N SER A 183 13.38 -5.41 -0.58
CA SER A 183 13.65 -4.79 0.72
C SER A 183 14.85 -5.41 1.44
N GLY A 184 15.22 -6.65 1.11
CA GLY A 184 16.34 -7.37 1.71
C GLY A 184 17.27 -7.98 0.66
N LEU A 185 18.24 -8.74 1.11
CA LEU A 185 19.23 -9.42 0.26
C LEU A 185 18.59 -10.54 -0.56
N VAL A 186 18.95 -10.63 -1.85
CA VAL A 186 18.47 -11.70 -2.76
C VAL A 186 19.67 -12.53 -3.23
N GLY A 187 19.78 -13.78 -2.76
CA GLY A 187 20.86 -14.70 -3.10
C GLY A 187 20.66 -15.43 -4.44
N GLY A 188 19.45 -15.43 -4.96
CA GLY A 188 19.11 -16.04 -6.24
C GLY A 188 17.62 -15.98 -6.49
N LEU A 189 17.21 -16.17 -7.74
CA LEU A 189 15.80 -16.18 -8.14
C LEU A 189 15.57 -17.11 -9.31
N GLN A 190 14.34 -17.58 -9.43
CA GLN A 190 13.84 -18.32 -10.58
C GLN A 190 12.51 -17.72 -11.00
N PHE A 191 12.31 -17.56 -12.30
CA PHE A 191 11.04 -17.11 -12.86
C PHE A 191 10.84 -17.70 -14.26
N ASP A 192 9.61 -17.72 -14.71
CA ASP A 192 9.23 -18.18 -16.03
C ASP A 192 8.74 -16.99 -16.86
N ILE A 193 9.18 -16.91 -18.12
CA ILE A 193 8.76 -15.89 -19.09
C ILE A 193 7.96 -16.57 -20.19
N PHE A 194 6.88 -15.95 -20.60
CA PHE A 194 6.13 -16.34 -21.79
C PHE A 194 5.53 -15.12 -22.47
N ASP A 195 5.39 -15.15 -23.77
CA ASP A 195 4.70 -14.14 -24.56
C ASP A 195 3.34 -14.66 -25.05
N THR A 196 2.41 -13.74 -25.25
CA THR A 196 1.06 -14.08 -25.74
C THR A 196 0.63 -13.08 -26.80
N PRO A 197 0.45 -13.52 -28.06
CA PRO A 197 0.71 -14.86 -28.59
C PRO A 197 2.20 -15.18 -28.68
N ASN A 198 2.55 -16.46 -28.68
CA ASN A 198 3.94 -16.95 -28.72
C ASN A 198 4.59 -16.66 -30.10
N TYR A 199 5.26 -15.50 -30.19
CA TYR A 199 5.93 -15.01 -31.39
C TYR A 199 7.41 -14.68 -31.19
N LEU A 200 7.89 -14.67 -29.95
CA LEU A 200 9.24 -14.26 -29.61
C LEU A 200 10.04 -15.44 -29.06
N ASP A 201 11.29 -15.53 -29.45
CA ASP A 201 12.26 -16.47 -28.90
C ASP A 201 13.28 -15.68 -28.06
N VAL A 202 13.58 -16.16 -26.86
CA VAL A 202 14.65 -15.61 -26.04
C VAL A 202 16.00 -16.01 -26.62
N THR A 203 16.80 -15.03 -27.01
CA THR A 203 18.09 -15.27 -27.68
C THR A 203 19.27 -15.22 -26.72
N SER A 204 19.23 -14.39 -25.70
CA SER A 204 20.30 -14.26 -24.72
C SER A 204 19.83 -13.54 -23.43
N PHE A 205 20.58 -13.73 -22.37
CA PHE A 205 20.53 -12.92 -21.16
C PHE A 205 21.91 -12.36 -20.84
N SER A 206 21.93 -11.18 -20.21
CA SER A 206 23.11 -10.60 -19.60
C SER A 206 22.80 -10.03 -18.23
N THR A 207 23.76 -10.07 -17.33
CA THR A 207 23.66 -9.41 -16.02
C THR A 207 23.83 -7.91 -16.16
N THR A 208 23.35 -7.18 -15.15
CA THR A 208 23.52 -5.73 -15.02
C THR A 208 24.57 -5.41 -13.97
N GLU A 209 24.84 -4.12 -13.75
CA GLU A 209 25.71 -3.67 -12.67
C GLU A 209 25.21 -4.16 -11.30
N ARG A 210 23.87 -4.22 -11.12
CA ARG A 210 23.23 -4.61 -9.87
C ARG A 210 23.32 -6.12 -9.57
N SER A 211 23.52 -6.94 -10.60
CA SER A 211 23.66 -8.39 -10.51
C SER A 211 25.05 -8.87 -10.94
N THR A 212 26.07 -7.99 -10.85
CA THR A 212 27.46 -8.35 -11.15
C THR A 212 27.87 -9.58 -10.36
N GLY A 213 28.51 -10.55 -11.02
CA GLY A 213 28.93 -11.82 -10.39
C GLY A 213 27.87 -12.91 -10.38
N PHE A 214 26.63 -12.61 -10.76
CA PHE A 214 25.59 -13.64 -10.94
C PHE A 214 25.73 -14.37 -12.27
N THR A 215 25.34 -15.63 -12.25
CA THR A 215 25.15 -16.46 -13.44
C THR A 215 23.67 -16.50 -13.79
N ILE A 216 23.36 -16.41 -15.08
CA ILE A 216 22.01 -16.58 -15.60
C ILE A 216 21.99 -17.81 -16.49
N ASP A 217 21.26 -18.83 -16.06
CA ASP A 217 20.94 -20.01 -16.85
C ASP A 217 19.47 -19.93 -17.28
N TYR A 218 19.19 -20.30 -18.53
CA TYR A 218 17.81 -20.36 -18.99
C TYR A 218 17.59 -21.55 -19.92
N ASN A 219 16.36 -22.03 -19.93
CA ASN A 219 15.95 -23.15 -20.75
C ASN A 219 14.51 -22.99 -21.21
N GLU A 220 14.29 -23.23 -22.49
CA GLU A 220 12.93 -23.29 -23.03
C GLU A 220 12.24 -24.59 -22.55
N LEU A 221 11.07 -24.43 -22.02
CA LEU A 221 10.19 -25.50 -21.58
C LEU A 221 9.16 -25.79 -22.69
N GLU A 222 8.29 -26.77 -22.45
CA GLU A 222 7.15 -27.01 -23.32
C GLU A 222 6.24 -25.77 -23.40
N ASN A 223 5.65 -25.54 -24.58
CA ASN A 223 4.70 -24.45 -24.86
C ASN A 223 5.28 -23.02 -24.90
N GLY A 224 6.57 -22.85 -25.25
CA GLY A 224 7.19 -21.53 -25.42
C GLY A 224 7.44 -20.78 -24.12
N VAL A 225 7.45 -21.46 -22.99
CA VAL A 225 7.82 -20.88 -21.69
C VAL A 225 9.33 -20.97 -21.53
N THR A 226 10.00 -19.87 -21.24
CA THR A 226 11.43 -19.85 -20.90
C THR A 226 11.60 -19.73 -19.40
N ARG A 227 12.18 -20.75 -18.76
CA ARG A 227 12.57 -20.71 -17.35
C ARG A 227 13.94 -20.11 -17.19
N VAL A 228 14.06 -19.13 -16.31
CA VAL A 228 15.30 -18.42 -16.00
C VAL A 228 15.67 -18.69 -14.55
N ILE A 229 16.95 -18.98 -14.31
CA ILE A 229 17.52 -19.15 -12.97
C ILE A 229 18.73 -18.20 -12.87
N MET A 230 18.72 -17.35 -11.85
CA MET A 230 19.84 -16.48 -11.51
C MET A 230 20.41 -16.89 -10.16
N TYR A 231 21.71 -17.06 -10.08
CA TYR A 231 22.40 -17.44 -8.85
C TYR A 231 23.83 -16.92 -8.84
N ASN A 232 24.40 -16.80 -7.64
CA ASN A 232 25.81 -16.47 -7.45
C ASN A 232 26.52 -17.65 -6.78
N ALA A 233 27.58 -18.16 -7.42
CA ALA A 233 28.35 -19.30 -6.92
C ALA A 233 29.23 -18.97 -5.71
N GLU A 234 29.52 -17.70 -5.47
CA GLU A 234 30.33 -17.20 -4.37
C GLU A 234 29.49 -16.75 -3.16
N ASN A 235 28.17 -17.02 -3.17
CA ASN A 235 27.18 -16.61 -2.16
C ASN A 235 27.07 -15.09 -1.96
N GLU A 236 27.40 -14.30 -2.96
CA GLU A 236 27.08 -12.88 -2.95
C GLU A 236 25.58 -12.67 -3.18
N ASN A 237 25.07 -11.52 -2.74
CA ASN A 237 23.66 -11.20 -2.81
C ASN A 237 23.43 -9.91 -3.59
N ILE A 238 22.31 -9.85 -4.30
CA ILE A 238 21.79 -8.59 -4.81
C ILE A 238 21.34 -7.76 -3.60
N GLN A 239 21.87 -6.56 -3.47
CA GLN A 239 21.54 -5.65 -2.37
C GLN A 239 20.11 -5.15 -2.48
N SER A 240 19.52 -4.71 -1.35
CA SER A 240 18.19 -4.05 -1.35
C SER A 240 18.15 -2.85 -2.29
N GLY A 241 17.02 -2.62 -2.90
CA GLY A 241 16.80 -1.50 -3.83
C GLY A 241 15.96 -1.90 -5.04
N THR A 242 15.87 -0.97 -5.99
CA THR A 242 15.06 -1.09 -7.21
C THR A 242 15.94 -0.96 -8.45
N GLY A 243 15.67 -1.74 -9.49
CA GLY A 243 16.31 -1.60 -10.78
C GLY A 243 16.58 -2.92 -11.50
N PRO A 244 17.12 -2.85 -12.73
CA PRO A 244 17.34 -4.01 -13.57
C PRO A 244 18.44 -4.92 -12.99
N ILE A 245 18.19 -6.23 -13.08
CA ILE A 245 19.11 -7.31 -12.71
C ILE A 245 19.49 -8.18 -13.90
N ALA A 246 18.71 -8.15 -14.95
CA ALA A 246 19.02 -8.83 -16.20
C ALA A 246 18.50 -8.04 -17.41
N ASN A 247 19.20 -8.16 -18.54
CA ASN A 247 18.74 -7.74 -19.83
C ASN A 247 18.54 -8.99 -20.69
N MET A 248 17.42 -9.06 -21.35
CA MET A 248 17.04 -10.14 -22.26
C MET A 248 16.97 -9.64 -23.68
#